data_c66ef02570938e3d5190319884e67e44
#
_entry.id   c66ef02570938e3d5190319884e67e44
#
_cell.length_a   1.000
_cell.length_b   1.000
_cell.length_c   1.000
_cell.angle_alpha   90.00
_cell.angle_beta   90.00
_cell.angle_gamma   90.00
#
_symmetry.space_group_name_H-M   'P 1'
#
loop_
_entity.id
_entity.type
_entity.pdbx_description
1 polymer ?
#
loop_
_entity_poly.entity_id
_entity_poly.type
_entity_poly.pdbx_seq_one_letter_code
_entity_poly.pdbx_strand_id
1 'polypeptide(L)'
;MGAPSDWELYAAHRARLTDVIVRSARPEGGRLCVLGAGACNDLDLSAAAQVFSEIHLVDLDEKALMRGVARHEAPVRARVHRHTLDLSGLSARRLARWRRAPPDPDELEQVSAETLDAICDRLPGPFDVVASTCVLTQMAFALREALGERHPALETLRFALMRTHLSSLVALTAPGGAAVFASDLVSSSTFPLDGDRDLVEVMSEVVASGAGYYAANPEVVANILSHAGAPEFLQPWLWTGPLERTYLVYALRLTAAAED
;
A
#
# COMPACT_ATOMS: atom_id res chain seq x y z
N MET A 1 3.62 -33.67 -4.22
CA MET A 1 3.22 -32.37 -4.76
C MET A 1 4.19 -31.33 -4.21
N GLY A 2 4.80 -30.47 -5.04
CA GLY A 2 5.65 -29.37 -4.57
C GLY A 2 4.81 -28.32 -3.83
N ALA A 3 5.47 -27.50 -2.98
CA ALA A 3 4.79 -26.37 -2.35
C ALA A 3 4.27 -25.42 -3.44
N PRO A 4 3.09 -24.79 -3.26
CA PRO A 4 2.56 -23.82 -4.21
C PRO A 4 3.53 -22.65 -4.38
N SER A 5 3.62 -22.11 -5.59
CA SER A 5 4.41 -20.91 -5.84
C SER A 5 3.79 -19.69 -5.15
N ASP A 6 4.57 -18.65 -4.87
CA ASP A 6 4.02 -17.40 -4.32
C ASP A 6 2.86 -16.87 -5.17
N TRP A 7 2.95 -17.02 -6.49
CA TRP A 7 1.90 -16.61 -7.41
C TRP A 7 0.57 -17.34 -7.17
N GLU A 8 0.59 -18.62 -6.88
CA GLU A 8 -0.60 -19.43 -6.58
C GLU A 8 -1.16 -19.12 -5.20
N LEU A 9 -0.31 -18.92 -4.20
CA LEU A 9 -0.72 -18.53 -2.84
C LEU A 9 -1.48 -17.20 -2.82
N TYR A 10 -1.11 -16.28 -3.69
CA TYR A 10 -1.74 -14.95 -3.78
C TYR A 10 -3.02 -14.92 -4.62
N ALA A 11 -3.43 -16.01 -5.26
CA ALA A 11 -4.49 -15.99 -6.26
C ALA A 11 -5.81 -15.37 -5.79
N ALA A 12 -6.32 -15.75 -4.63
CA ALA A 12 -7.57 -15.21 -4.08
C ALA A 12 -7.43 -13.74 -3.66
N HIS A 13 -6.33 -13.38 -3.00
CA HIS A 13 -6.00 -12.00 -2.63
C HIS A 13 -5.86 -11.12 -3.87
N ARG A 14 -5.09 -11.57 -4.86
CA ARG A 14 -4.90 -10.88 -6.13
C ARG A 14 -6.22 -10.62 -6.85
N ALA A 15 -7.09 -11.61 -6.94
CA ALA A 15 -8.39 -11.46 -7.57
C ALA A 15 -9.23 -10.39 -6.86
N ARG A 16 -9.26 -10.42 -5.52
CA ARG A 16 -10.02 -9.46 -4.72
C ARG A 16 -9.47 -8.04 -4.85
N LEU A 17 -8.16 -7.86 -4.70
CA LEU A 17 -7.53 -6.54 -4.79
C LEU A 17 -7.63 -5.97 -6.21
N THR A 18 -7.43 -6.80 -7.23
CA THR A 18 -7.62 -6.40 -8.63
C THR A 18 -9.05 -5.94 -8.89
N ASP A 19 -10.07 -6.66 -8.39
CA ASP A 19 -11.48 -6.27 -8.52
C ASP A 19 -11.75 -4.89 -7.88
N VAL A 20 -11.22 -4.65 -6.68
CA VAL A 20 -11.31 -3.34 -6.02
C VAL A 20 -10.70 -2.23 -6.88
N ILE A 21 -9.50 -2.44 -7.40
CA ILE A 21 -8.79 -1.43 -8.23
C ILE A 21 -9.54 -1.18 -9.55
N VAL A 22 -9.94 -2.24 -10.25
CA VAL A 22 -10.64 -2.13 -11.53
C VAL A 22 -12.01 -1.46 -11.39
N ARG A 23 -12.77 -1.76 -10.33
CA ARG A 23 -14.06 -1.09 -10.04
C ARG A 23 -13.91 0.36 -9.59
N SER A 24 -12.72 0.78 -9.22
CA SER A 24 -12.42 2.17 -8.89
C SER A 24 -12.08 3.01 -10.13
N ALA A 25 -11.93 2.38 -11.30
CA ALA A 25 -11.71 3.09 -12.55
C ALA A 25 -12.97 3.84 -13.02
N ARG A 26 -12.75 4.93 -13.75
CA ARG A 26 -13.83 5.61 -14.49
C ARG A 26 -14.31 4.75 -15.66
N PRO A 27 -15.53 4.97 -16.18
CA PRO A 27 -16.06 4.20 -17.31
C PRO A 27 -15.16 4.23 -18.56
N GLU A 28 -14.48 5.34 -18.81
CA GLU A 28 -13.54 5.54 -19.92
C GLU A 28 -12.16 4.92 -19.68
N GLY A 29 -11.95 4.29 -18.52
CA GLY A 29 -10.67 3.73 -18.13
C GLY A 29 -9.75 4.78 -17.53
N GLY A 30 -8.49 4.86 -17.99
CA GLY A 30 -7.53 5.86 -17.54
C GLY A 30 -6.15 5.30 -17.25
N ARG A 31 -5.44 5.95 -16.34
CA ARG A 31 -4.07 5.63 -15.91
C ARG A 31 -4.07 5.12 -14.47
N LEU A 32 -3.43 3.98 -14.26
CA LEU A 32 -3.27 3.37 -12.94
C LEU A 32 -1.84 3.59 -12.41
N CYS A 33 -1.71 3.98 -11.15
CA CYS A 33 -0.44 3.94 -10.43
C CYS A 33 -0.56 2.97 -9.23
N VAL A 34 0.40 2.05 -9.08
CA VAL A 34 0.44 1.08 -7.97
C VAL A 34 1.69 1.32 -7.14
N LEU A 35 1.50 1.73 -5.90
CA LEU A 35 2.56 1.98 -4.92
C LEU A 35 2.83 0.69 -4.12
N GLY A 36 4.07 0.21 -4.14
CA GLY A 36 4.48 -1.04 -3.53
C GLY A 36 4.12 -2.27 -4.36
N ALA A 37 4.28 -2.18 -5.69
CA ALA A 37 3.87 -3.22 -6.62
C ALA A 37 4.67 -4.53 -6.50
N GLY A 38 5.89 -4.48 -5.97
CA GLY A 38 6.74 -5.65 -5.82
C GLY A 38 6.85 -6.50 -7.10
N ALA A 39 6.66 -7.80 -6.98
CA ALA A 39 6.58 -8.71 -8.12
C ALA A 39 5.16 -8.83 -8.69
N CYS A 40 4.25 -7.89 -8.40
CA CYS A 40 2.84 -7.90 -8.82
C CYS A 40 2.11 -9.20 -8.42
N ASN A 41 2.44 -9.78 -7.27
CA ASN A 41 1.73 -10.97 -6.80
C ASN A 41 0.30 -10.62 -6.38
N ASP A 42 0.07 -9.38 -5.97
CA ASP A 42 -1.20 -8.84 -5.46
C ASP A 42 -2.11 -8.30 -6.57
N LEU A 43 -1.59 -8.11 -7.79
CA LEU A 43 -2.31 -7.50 -8.90
C LEU A 43 -2.27 -8.36 -10.15
N ASP A 44 -3.43 -8.60 -10.77
CA ASP A 44 -3.53 -9.16 -12.11
C ASP A 44 -3.37 -8.07 -13.17
N LEU A 45 -2.15 -7.95 -13.71
CA LEU A 45 -1.85 -6.95 -14.74
C LEU A 45 -2.63 -7.19 -16.03
N SER A 46 -3.02 -8.44 -16.33
CA SER A 46 -3.81 -8.75 -17.52
C SER A 46 -5.22 -8.19 -17.39
N ALA A 47 -5.85 -8.36 -16.23
CA ALA A 47 -7.16 -7.77 -15.94
C ALA A 47 -7.08 -6.22 -15.87
N ALA A 48 -6.05 -5.69 -15.21
CA ALA A 48 -5.84 -4.23 -15.15
C ALA A 48 -5.64 -3.61 -16.54
N ALA A 49 -4.89 -4.28 -17.43
CA ALA A 49 -4.66 -3.81 -18.80
C ALA A 49 -5.90 -3.84 -19.71
N GLN A 50 -6.97 -4.48 -19.30
CA GLN A 50 -8.28 -4.40 -20.03
C GLN A 50 -8.99 -3.08 -19.75
N VAL A 51 -8.71 -2.44 -18.61
CA VAL A 51 -9.37 -1.23 -18.14
C VAL A 51 -8.48 0.00 -18.30
N PHE A 52 -7.20 -0.13 -17.91
CA PHE A 52 -6.26 1.00 -17.90
C PHE A 52 -5.41 1.03 -19.17
N SER A 53 -5.26 2.22 -19.76
CA SER A 53 -4.40 2.45 -20.92
C SER A 53 -2.92 2.41 -20.57
N GLU A 54 -2.57 2.88 -19.37
CA GLU A 54 -1.22 2.87 -18.80
C GLU A 54 -1.26 2.37 -17.36
N ILE A 55 -0.26 1.58 -16.98
CA ILE A 55 -0.09 1.03 -15.63
C ILE A 55 1.31 1.37 -15.15
N HIS A 56 1.40 2.20 -14.13
CA HIS A 56 2.65 2.65 -13.52
C HIS A 56 2.88 1.85 -12.23
N LEU A 57 3.92 1.03 -12.22
CA LEU A 57 4.30 0.19 -11.08
C LEU A 57 5.47 0.84 -10.35
N VAL A 58 5.30 1.10 -9.06
CA VAL A 58 6.30 1.76 -8.22
C VAL A 58 6.74 0.81 -7.12
N ASP A 59 8.04 0.56 -7.02
CA ASP A 59 8.63 -0.22 -5.93
C ASP A 59 10.12 0.10 -5.78
N LEU A 60 10.71 -0.20 -4.63
CA LEU A 60 12.13 -0.08 -4.38
C LEU A 60 12.94 -1.20 -5.07
N ASP A 61 12.35 -2.40 -5.23
CA ASP A 61 13.00 -3.57 -5.85
C ASP A 61 12.71 -3.63 -7.37
N GLU A 62 13.61 -3.06 -8.16
CA GLU A 62 13.56 -3.12 -9.62
C GLU A 62 13.48 -4.57 -10.15
N LYS A 63 14.18 -5.50 -9.51
CA LYS A 63 14.20 -6.90 -9.95
C LYS A 63 12.84 -7.55 -9.70
N ALA A 64 12.15 -7.19 -8.61
CA ALA A 64 10.80 -7.65 -8.36
C ALA A 64 9.84 -7.13 -9.44
N LEU A 65 9.87 -5.83 -9.74
CA LEU A 65 9.08 -5.23 -10.84
C LEU A 65 9.32 -5.94 -12.16
N MET A 66 10.60 -6.18 -12.52
CA MET A 66 10.95 -6.91 -13.74
C MET A 66 10.35 -8.32 -13.78
N ARG A 67 10.46 -9.07 -12.68
CA ARG A 67 9.89 -10.43 -12.58
C ARG A 67 8.35 -10.41 -12.71
N GLY A 68 7.70 -9.46 -12.07
CA GLY A 68 6.23 -9.30 -12.15
C GLY A 68 5.77 -9.08 -13.58
N VAL A 69 6.35 -8.11 -14.26
CA VAL A 69 5.98 -7.73 -15.63
C VAL A 69 6.33 -8.84 -16.63
N ALA A 70 7.45 -9.55 -16.44
CA ALA A 70 7.89 -10.61 -17.36
C ALA A 70 6.94 -11.82 -17.47
N ARG A 71 6.02 -12.00 -16.51
CA ARG A 71 5.01 -13.08 -16.53
C ARG A 71 3.92 -12.88 -17.58
N HIS A 72 3.78 -11.67 -18.10
CA HIS A 72 2.67 -11.28 -18.94
C HIS A 72 3.07 -11.21 -20.42
N GLU A 73 2.09 -11.28 -21.32
CA GLU A 73 2.27 -11.18 -22.75
C GLU A 73 2.67 -9.77 -23.21
N ALA A 74 3.20 -9.67 -24.43
CA ALA A 74 3.69 -8.41 -24.98
C ALA A 74 2.68 -7.26 -24.98
N PRO A 75 1.37 -7.45 -25.28
CA PRO A 75 0.39 -6.37 -25.24
C PRO A 75 0.18 -5.79 -23.84
N VAL A 76 0.20 -6.63 -22.80
CA VAL A 76 0.13 -6.19 -21.40
C VAL A 76 1.39 -5.44 -21.02
N ARG A 77 2.55 -6.01 -21.31
CA ARG A 77 3.85 -5.39 -21.02
C ARG A 77 4.01 -4.00 -21.67
N ALA A 78 3.43 -3.81 -22.85
CA ALA A 78 3.51 -2.53 -23.56
C ALA A 78 2.77 -1.38 -22.86
N ARG A 79 1.84 -1.68 -21.94
CA ARG A 79 1.10 -0.69 -21.15
C ARG A 79 1.75 -0.42 -19.78
N VAL A 80 2.80 -1.18 -19.40
CA VAL A 80 3.38 -1.13 -18.07
C VAL A 80 4.65 -0.27 -18.04
N HIS A 81 4.65 0.73 -17.17
CA HIS A 81 5.79 1.59 -16.84
C HIS A 81 6.28 1.24 -15.45
N ARG A 82 7.58 1.01 -15.30
CA ARG A 82 8.22 0.65 -14.03
C ARG A 82 9.00 1.83 -13.48
N HIS A 83 8.80 2.12 -12.20
CA HIS A 83 9.48 3.19 -11.49
C HIS A 83 10.18 2.60 -10.24
N THR A 84 11.51 2.61 -10.25
CA THR A 84 12.29 2.24 -9.05
C THR A 84 12.40 3.46 -8.16
N LEU A 85 11.63 3.47 -7.06
CA LEU A 85 11.51 4.61 -6.17
C LEU A 85 11.32 4.16 -4.73
N ASP A 86 12.04 4.79 -3.80
CA ASP A 86 11.83 4.66 -2.37
C ASP A 86 10.63 5.52 -1.94
N LEU A 87 9.55 4.86 -1.52
CA LEU A 87 8.32 5.50 -1.04
C LEU A 87 8.41 5.93 0.43
N SER A 88 9.46 5.53 1.15
CA SER A 88 9.61 5.81 2.58
C SER A 88 10.37 7.10 2.88
N GLY A 89 11.24 7.55 1.98
CA GLY A 89 12.20 8.62 2.20
C GLY A 89 13.26 8.31 3.26
N LEU A 90 13.35 7.05 3.71
CA LEU A 90 14.18 6.60 4.82
C LEU A 90 15.52 6.03 4.32
N SER A 91 16.42 6.91 3.86
CA SER A 91 17.74 6.45 3.43
C SER A 91 18.51 5.78 4.59
N ALA A 92 19.40 4.83 4.26
CA ALA A 92 20.24 4.15 5.24
C ALA A 92 21.06 5.14 6.09
N ARG A 93 21.52 6.25 5.50
CA ARG A 93 22.26 7.32 6.20
C ARG A 93 21.37 8.03 7.23
N ARG A 94 20.11 8.32 6.87
CA ARG A 94 19.12 8.98 7.75
C ARG A 94 18.78 8.07 8.93
N LEU A 95 18.49 6.80 8.66
CA LEU A 95 18.21 5.79 9.70
C LEU A 95 19.40 5.59 10.65
N ALA A 96 20.64 5.53 10.13
CA ALA A 96 21.83 5.40 10.96
C ALA A 96 22.04 6.61 11.89
N ARG A 97 21.67 7.81 11.46
CA ARG A 97 21.69 9.02 12.28
C ARG A 97 20.60 8.98 13.35
N TRP A 98 19.37 8.72 12.95
CA TRP A 98 18.20 8.68 13.84
C TRP A 98 18.30 7.56 14.89
N ARG A 99 18.97 6.47 14.57
CA ARG A 99 19.26 5.41 15.56
C ARG A 99 20.08 5.92 16.74
N ARG A 100 20.91 6.96 16.55
CA ARG A 100 21.77 7.56 17.58
C ARG A 100 21.12 8.74 18.28
N ALA A 101 20.38 9.54 17.53
CA ALA A 101 19.68 10.71 18.01
C ALA A 101 18.34 10.81 17.24
N PRO A 102 17.18 10.72 17.94
CA PRO A 102 15.89 10.91 17.33
C PRO A 102 15.80 12.23 16.57
N PRO A 103 15.08 12.29 15.44
CA PRO A 103 14.82 13.55 14.75
C PRO A 103 13.97 14.47 15.62
N ASP A 104 14.17 15.77 15.50
CA ASP A 104 13.23 16.75 16.03
C ASP A 104 12.00 16.86 15.10
N PRO A 105 10.90 17.51 15.56
CA PRO A 105 9.68 17.63 14.77
C PRO A 105 9.86 18.36 13.43
N ASP A 106 10.70 19.40 13.39
CA ASP A 106 10.93 20.21 12.18
C ASP A 106 11.70 19.41 11.14
N GLU A 107 12.72 18.65 11.56
CA GLU A 107 13.44 17.73 10.69
C GLU A 107 12.50 16.66 10.11
N LEU A 108 11.60 16.13 10.92
CA LEU A 108 10.67 15.10 10.48
C LEU A 108 9.66 15.64 9.47
N GLU A 109 9.14 16.85 9.68
CA GLU A 109 8.25 17.53 8.74
C GLU A 109 8.96 17.81 7.41
N GLN A 110 10.20 18.33 7.48
CA GLN A 110 11.01 18.56 6.29
C GLN A 110 11.22 17.26 5.48
N VAL A 111 11.57 16.16 6.15
CA VAL A 111 11.77 14.87 5.48
C VAL A 111 10.49 14.35 4.84
N SER A 112 9.35 14.56 5.50
CA SER A 112 8.04 14.19 4.95
C SER A 112 7.70 14.98 3.69
N ALA A 113 7.94 16.29 3.71
CA ALA A 113 7.73 17.16 2.55
C ALA A 113 8.68 16.80 1.40
N GLU A 114 9.99 16.68 1.65
CA GLU A 114 10.98 16.26 0.66
C GLU A 114 10.62 14.91 0.01
N THR A 115 10.07 13.97 0.80
CA THR A 115 9.68 12.65 0.30
C THR A 115 8.46 12.76 -0.61
N LEU A 116 7.44 13.51 -0.20
CA LEU A 116 6.24 13.74 -1.00
C LEU A 116 6.59 14.42 -2.33
N ASP A 117 7.36 15.50 -2.30
CA ASP A 117 7.81 16.22 -3.48
C ASP A 117 8.60 15.30 -4.42
N ALA A 118 9.55 14.52 -3.90
CA ALA A 118 10.34 13.59 -4.70
C ALA A 118 9.49 12.49 -5.36
N ILE A 119 8.42 12.03 -4.72
CA ILE A 119 7.49 11.06 -5.31
C ILE A 119 6.69 11.72 -6.42
N CYS A 120 6.13 12.90 -6.19
CA CYS A 120 5.32 13.63 -7.17
C CYS A 120 6.15 14.07 -8.40
N ASP A 121 7.40 14.52 -8.19
CA ASP A 121 8.28 14.94 -9.27
C ASP A 121 8.75 13.79 -10.18
N ARG A 122 8.86 12.58 -9.61
CA ARG A 122 9.40 11.42 -10.35
C ARG A 122 8.34 10.57 -11.04
N LEU A 123 7.08 10.74 -10.67
CA LEU A 123 5.97 10.03 -11.29
C LEU A 123 5.19 10.95 -12.23
N PRO A 124 4.81 10.48 -13.41
CA PRO A 124 4.12 11.30 -14.41
C PRO A 124 2.63 11.45 -14.08
N GLY A 125 2.30 11.73 -12.82
CA GLY A 125 0.92 11.97 -12.37
C GLY A 125 0.29 13.24 -12.96
N PRO A 126 -0.97 13.53 -12.62
CA PRO A 126 -1.84 12.71 -11.76
C PRO A 126 -2.41 11.48 -12.49
N PHE A 127 -2.93 10.51 -11.71
CA PHE A 127 -3.48 9.25 -12.21
C PHE A 127 -4.98 9.12 -11.87
N ASP A 128 -5.73 8.43 -12.72
CA ASP A 128 -7.17 8.20 -12.50
C ASP A 128 -7.43 7.27 -11.33
N VAL A 129 -6.55 6.28 -11.13
CA VAL A 129 -6.54 5.43 -9.94
C VAL A 129 -5.12 5.34 -9.40
N VAL A 130 -4.96 5.59 -8.10
CA VAL A 130 -3.72 5.31 -7.36
C VAL A 130 -4.01 4.26 -6.30
N ALA A 131 -3.27 3.15 -6.31
CA ALA A 131 -3.46 2.06 -5.36
C ALA A 131 -2.19 1.83 -4.54
N SER A 132 -2.33 1.74 -3.21
CA SER A 132 -1.29 1.25 -2.30
C SER A 132 -1.63 -0.17 -1.89
N THR A 133 -0.72 -1.12 -2.12
CA THR A 133 -0.99 -2.56 -1.99
C THR A 133 -0.10 -3.18 -0.91
N CYS A 134 -0.58 -3.20 0.34
CA CYS A 134 0.07 -3.83 1.51
C CYS A 134 1.55 -3.44 1.73
N VAL A 135 1.98 -2.27 1.25
CA VAL A 135 3.37 -1.81 1.34
C VAL A 135 3.67 -1.07 2.64
N LEU A 136 2.66 -0.40 3.23
CA LEU A 136 2.85 0.43 4.41
C LEU A 136 3.35 -0.37 5.62
N THR A 137 2.78 -1.54 5.86
CA THR A 137 3.21 -2.44 6.94
C THR A 137 4.63 -2.94 6.73
N GLN A 138 5.03 -3.18 5.48
CA GLN A 138 6.40 -3.57 5.14
C GLN A 138 7.40 -2.43 5.42
N MET A 139 7.06 -1.18 5.06
CA MET A 139 7.88 -0.01 5.36
C MET A 139 7.99 0.23 6.88
N ALA A 140 6.88 0.11 7.62
CA ALA A 140 6.87 0.23 9.07
C ALA A 140 7.69 -0.88 9.76
N PHE A 141 7.64 -2.09 9.22
CA PHE A 141 8.46 -3.21 9.68
C PHE A 141 9.95 -2.95 9.44
N ALA A 142 10.33 -2.52 8.23
CA ALA A 142 11.71 -2.17 7.89
C ALA A 142 12.26 -1.04 8.78
N LEU A 143 11.44 -0.05 9.10
CA LEU A 143 11.79 1.02 10.03
C LEU A 143 12.08 0.46 11.43
N ARG A 144 11.25 -0.44 11.95
CA ARG A 144 11.45 -1.10 13.23
C ARG A 144 12.75 -1.92 13.26
N GLU A 145 13.02 -2.68 12.21
CA GLU A 145 14.26 -3.47 12.11
C GLU A 145 15.50 -2.58 12.08
N ALA A 146 15.42 -1.42 11.41
CA ALA A 146 16.54 -0.51 11.31
C ALA A 146 16.85 0.24 12.62
N LEU A 147 15.82 0.62 13.38
CA LEU A 147 15.98 1.43 14.60
C LEU A 147 16.02 0.58 15.89
N GLY A 148 15.33 -0.55 15.88
CA GLY A 148 15.06 -1.39 17.05
C GLY A 148 13.70 -1.06 17.70
N GLU A 149 13.07 -2.10 18.25
CA GLU A 149 11.70 -2.04 18.78
C GLU A 149 11.51 -1.05 19.95
N ARG A 150 12.56 -0.79 20.72
CA ARG A 150 12.54 0.12 21.88
C ARG A 150 13.02 1.52 21.56
N HIS A 151 13.17 1.87 20.28
CA HIS A 151 13.65 3.19 19.92
C HIS A 151 12.62 4.27 20.32
N PRO A 152 13.02 5.35 21.05
CA PRO A 152 12.06 6.31 21.61
C PRO A 152 11.23 7.06 20.57
N ALA A 153 11.73 7.24 19.36
CA ALA A 153 11.00 7.91 18.27
C ALA A 153 10.28 6.94 17.34
N LEU A 154 10.25 5.64 17.60
CA LEU A 154 9.72 4.67 16.66
C LEU A 154 8.25 4.95 16.28
N GLU A 155 7.42 5.27 17.28
CA GLU A 155 5.99 5.56 17.05
C GLU A 155 5.80 6.84 16.24
N THR A 156 6.51 7.91 16.59
CA THR A 156 6.46 9.18 15.86
C THR A 156 6.89 9.01 14.40
N LEU A 157 7.95 8.22 14.18
CA LEU A 157 8.46 7.93 12.83
C LEU A 157 7.49 7.06 12.02
N ARG A 158 6.84 6.08 12.64
CA ARG A 158 5.79 5.27 11.99
C ARG A 158 4.59 6.11 11.58
N PHE A 159 4.16 7.01 12.46
CA PHE A 159 3.06 7.90 12.16
C PHE A 159 3.41 8.87 11.01
N ALA A 160 4.60 9.46 11.02
CA ALA A 160 5.07 10.32 9.94
C ALA A 160 5.17 9.56 8.61
N LEU A 161 5.73 8.35 8.62
CA LEU A 161 5.79 7.46 7.46
C LEU A 161 4.40 7.17 6.87
N MET A 162 3.44 6.80 7.72
CA MET A 162 2.05 6.55 7.33
C MET A 162 1.42 7.80 6.73
N ARG A 163 1.53 8.96 7.41
CA ARG A 163 0.99 10.23 6.93
C ARG A 163 1.57 10.61 5.57
N THR A 164 2.89 10.53 5.40
CA THR A 164 3.57 10.86 4.14
C THR A 164 3.13 9.93 3.01
N HIS A 165 3.03 8.63 3.28
CA HIS A 165 2.59 7.65 2.29
C HIS A 165 1.14 7.88 1.85
N LEU A 166 0.22 8.14 2.79
CA LEU A 166 -1.18 8.44 2.48
C LEU A 166 -1.32 9.79 1.76
N SER A 167 -0.52 10.80 2.13
CA SER A 167 -0.47 12.06 1.38
C SER A 167 0.02 11.88 -0.05
N SER A 168 1.01 11.01 -0.28
CA SER A 168 1.47 10.67 -1.64
C SER A 168 0.39 9.97 -2.46
N LEU A 169 -0.36 9.05 -1.83
CA LEU A 169 -1.48 8.38 -2.47
C LEU A 169 -2.52 9.39 -2.98
N VAL A 170 -2.88 10.37 -2.15
CA VAL A 170 -3.85 11.42 -2.49
C VAL A 170 -3.29 12.38 -3.53
N ALA A 171 -2.06 12.89 -3.34
CA ALA A 171 -1.44 13.89 -4.22
C ALA A 171 -1.23 13.38 -5.66
N LEU A 172 -1.03 12.07 -5.83
CA LEU A 172 -0.90 11.43 -7.15
C LEU A 172 -2.26 11.17 -7.82
N THR A 173 -3.38 11.27 -7.09
CA THR A 173 -4.71 10.99 -7.62
C THR A 173 -5.28 12.21 -8.34
N ALA A 174 -5.75 12.03 -9.56
CA ALA A 174 -6.38 13.08 -10.35
C ALA A 174 -7.69 13.56 -9.70
N PRO A 175 -8.08 14.83 -9.91
CA PRO A 175 -9.42 15.29 -9.53
C PRO A 175 -10.52 14.38 -10.06
N GLY A 176 -11.46 13.99 -9.21
CA GLY A 176 -12.49 12.99 -9.51
C GLY A 176 -11.99 11.56 -9.74
N GLY A 177 -10.68 11.29 -9.56
CA GLY A 177 -10.08 9.97 -9.57
C GLY A 177 -10.25 9.23 -8.24
N ALA A 178 -9.70 8.03 -8.14
CA ALA A 178 -9.83 7.21 -6.94
C ALA A 178 -8.45 6.86 -6.32
N ALA A 179 -8.31 7.11 -5.03
CA ALA A 179 -7.23 6.58 -4.20
C ALA A 179 -7.72 5.29 -3.52
N VAL A 180 -6.98 4.20 -3.68
CA VAL A 180 -7.27 2.89 -3.06
C VAL A 180 -6.13 2.55 -2.12
N PHE A 181 -6.43 2.39 -0.85
CA PHE A 181 -5.48 1.92 0.14
C PHE A 181 -5.88 0.52 0.60
N ALA A 182 -5.00 -0.45 0.48
CA ALA A 182 -5.18 -1.80 1.03
C ALA A 182 -4.01 -2.16 1.94
N SER A 183 -4.30 -2.76 3.09
CA SER A 183 -3.30 -3.16 4.07
C SER A 183 -3.71 -4.43 4.81
N ASP A 184 -2.73 -5.25 5.13
CA ASP A 184 -2.84 -6.29 6.13
C ASP A 184 -2.93 -5.66 7.54
N LEU A 185 -3.96 -6.03 8.28
CA LEU A 185 -4.20 -5.52 9.64
C LEU A 185 -3.54 -6.40 10.70
N VAL A 186 -3.65 -7.71 10.55
CA VAL A 186 -3.17 -8.70 11.52
C VAL A 186 -2.97 -10.04 10.83
N SER A 187 -2.17 -10.94 11.43
CA SER A 187 -2.06 -12.32 10.95
C SER A 187 -2.47 -13.34 12.00
N SER A 188 -2.75 -14.56 11.54
CA SER A 188 -3.08 -15.72 12.40
C SER A 188 -1.99 -16.10 13.41
N SER A 189 -0.77 -15.53 13.28
CA SER A 189 0.29 -15.72 14.28
C SER A 189 0.12 -14.87 15.53
N THR A 190 -0.72 -13.82 15.47
CA THR A 190 -0.91 -12.85 16.57
C THR A 190 -2.35 -12.71 17.02
N PHE A 191 -3.31 -13.09 16.16
CA PHE A 191 -4.74 -13.04 16.45
C PHE A 191 -5.47 -14.20 15.79
N PRO A 192 -6.44 -14.88 16.44
CA PRO A 192 -7.21 -15.96 15.83
C PRO A 192 -8.03 -15.46 14.64
N LEU A 193 -7.80 -16.04 13.46
CA LEU A 193 -8.49 -15.72 12.21
C LEU A 193 -9.20 -16.95 11.64
N ASP A 194 -9.65 -17.83 12.49
CA ASP A 194 -10.34 -19.08 12.17
C ASP A 194 -11.86 -18.94 12.31
N GLY A 195 -12.59 -19.81 11.60
CA GLY A 195 -14.06 -19.86 11.62
C GLY A 195 -14.75 -18.93 10.66
N ASP A 196 -16.09 -19.09 10.55
CA ASP A 196 -16.99 -18.30 9.71
C ASP A 196 -17.47 -17.03 10.45
N ARG A 197 -16.52 -16.21 10.91
CA ARG A 197 -16.82 -14.99 11.64
C ARG A 197 -17.04 -13.82 10.67
N ASP A 198 -17.87 -12.86 11.07
CA ASP A 198 -17.96 -11.58 10.36
C ASP A 198 -16.61 -10.85 10.46
N LEU A 199 -15.98 -10.60 9.31
CA LEU A 199 -14.64 -9.99 9.26
C LEU A 199 -14.64 -8.52 9.68
N VAL A 200 -15.78 -7.83 9.63
CA VAL A 200 -15.92 -6.45 10.13
C VAL A 200 -15.88 -6.46 11.66
N GLU A 201 -16.56 -7.44 12.29
CA GLU A 201 -16.49 -7.62 13.75
C GLU A 201 -15.08 -8.02 14.18
N VAL A 202 -14.44 -8.95 13.46
CA VAL A 202 -13.04 -9.34 13.72
C VAL A 202 -12.10 -8.15 13.60
N MET A 203 -12.26 -7.31 12.58
CA MET A 203 -11.46 -6.10 12.42
C MET A 203 -11.63 -5.15 13.61
N SER A 204 -12.87 -4.96 14.10
CA SER A 204 -13.16 -4.13 15.27
C SER A 204 -12.51 -4.68 16.55
N GLU A 205 -12.55 -6.00 16.75
CA GLU A 205 -11.88 -6.65 17.90
C GLU A 205 -10.36 -6.51 17.84
N VAL A 206 -9.75 -6.64 16.64
CA VAL A 206 -8.31 -6.46 16.44
C VAL A 206 -7.91 -5.03 16.80
N VAL A 207 -8.67 -4.04 16.36
CA VAL A 207 -8.42 -2.63 16.69
C VAL A 207 -8.56 -2.41 18.20
N ALA A 208 -9.65 -2.86 18.80
CA ALA A 208 -9.92 -2.68 20.23
C ALA A 208 -8.88 -3.36 21.14
N SER A 209 -8.36 -4.53 20.73
CA SER A 209 -7.32 -5.26 21.47
C SER A 209 -5.90 -4.73 21.28
N GLY A 210 -5.68 -3.87 20.29
CA GLY A 210 -4.35 -3.39 19.90
C GLY A 210 -3.47 -4.48 19.27
N ALA A 211 -4.06 -5.60 18.81
CA ALA A 211 -3.33 -6.70 18.16
C ALA A 211 -2.93 -6.43 16.71
N GLY A 212 -3.47 -5.35 16.12
CA GLY A 212 -3.17 -4.96 14.75
C GLY A 212 -1.73 -4.55 14.51
N TYR A 213 -1.29 -4.69 13.28
CA TYR A 213 0.02 -4.20 12.89
C TYR A 213 0.11 -2.69 13.05
N TYR A 214 1.26 -2.24 13.53
CA TYR A 214 1.56 -0.83 13.61
C TYR A 214 1.52 -0.19 12.22
N ALA A 215 1.03 1.05 12.18
CA ALA A 215 0.75 1.81 10.95
C ALA A 215 -0.39 1.24 10.07
N ALA A 216 -1.13 0.25 10.55
CA ALA A 216 -2.26 -0.33 9.82
C ALA A 216 -3.62 -0.13 10.52
N ASN A 217 -3.71 0.70 11.57
CA ASN A 217 -5.00 0.96 12.24
C ASN A 217 -5.96 1.64 11.25
N PRO A 218 -7.08 0.98 10.87
CA PRO A 218 -7.99 1.48 9.84
C PRO A 218 -8.67 2.79 10.20
N GLU A 219 -8.94 3.06 11.49
CA GLU A 219 -9.54 4.31 11.93
C GLU A 219 -8.57 5.49 11.78
N VAL A 220 -7.29 5.28 12.11
CA VAL A 220 -6.25 6.29 11.95
C VAL A 220 -6.02 6.59 10.45
N VAL A 221 -5.96 5.56 9.62
CA VAL A 221 -5.83 5.69 8.16
C VAL A 221 -7.02 6.45 7.59
N ALA A 222 -8.25 6.07 7.96
CA ALA A 222 -9.48 6.75 7.52
C ALA A 222 -9.50 8.22 7.96
N ASN A 223 -9.07 8.51 9.20
CA ASN A 223 -9.00 9.89 9.69
C ASN A 223 -8.00 10.75 8.89
N ILE A 224 -6.84 10.21 8.53
CA ILE A 224 -5.86 10.93 7.70
C ILE A 224 -6.44 11.17 6.30
N LEU A 225 -7.03 10.16 5.66
CA LEU A 225 -7.63 10.28 4.34
C LEU A 225 -8.85 11.22 4.32
N SER A 226 -9.57 11.36 5.43
CA SER A 226 -10.76 12.22 5.53
C SER A 226 -10.49 13.71 5.29
N HIS A 227 -9.23 14.15 5.39
CA HIS A 227 -8.84 15.51 5.03
C HIS A 227 -8.89 15.80 3.51
N ALA A 228 -8.91 14.74 2.69
CA ALA A 228 -9.00 14.84 1.23
C ALA A 228 -10.37 14.44 0.66
N GLY A 229 -11.28 13.94 1.50
CA GLY A 229 -12.63 13.50 1.13
C GLY A 229 -13.19 12.47 2.10
N ALA A 230 -14.31 11.84 1.77
CA ALA A 230 -14.92 10.79 2.60
C ALA A 230 -14.40 9.41 2.20
N PRO A 231 -13.54 8.75 2.98
CA PRO A 231 -13.08 7.41 2.67
C PRO A 231 -14.21 6.39 2.91
N GLU A 232 -14.38 5.47 1.98
CA GLU A 232 -15.29 4.34 2.05
C GLU A 232 -14.54 3.09 2.48
N PHE A 233 -14.99 2.43 3.54
CA PHE A 233 -14.50 1.10 3.91
C PHE A 233 -15.07 0.05 2.97
N LEU A 234 -14.20 -0.75 2.39
CA LEU A 234 -14.59 -1.89 1.58
C LEU A 234 -14.64 -3.16 2.44
N GLN A 235 -15.41 -4.16 1.98
CA GLN A 235 -15.53 -5.43 2.68
C GLN A 235 -14.15 -6.06 2.89
N PRO A 236 -13.71 -6.33 4.15
CA PRO A 236 -12.44 -6.97 4.44
C PRO A 236 -12.43 -8.42 3.94
N TRP A 237 -11.23 -9.00 3.79
CA TRP A 237 -11.07 -10.38 3.35
C TRP A 237 -9.90 -11.06 4.04
N LEU A 238 -9.92 -12.38 4.05
CA LEU A 238 -8.79 -13.19 4.48
C LEU A 238 -7.91 -13.55 3.29
N TRP A 239 -6.63 -13.59 3.54
CA TRP A 239 -5.62 -14.02 2.60
C TRP A 239 -4.64 -14.97 3.28
N THR A 240 -4.50 -16.20 2.75
CA THR A 240 -3.47 -17.14 3.20
C THR A 240 -2.21 -16.91 2.37
N GLY A 241 -1.20 -16.35 3.01
CA GLY A 241 0.07 -15.99 2.40
C GLY A 241 1.19 -16.99 2.68
N PRO A 242 2.44 -16.59 2.46
CA PRO A 242 3.60 -17.42 2.74
C PRO A 242 3.64 -17.95 4.19
N LEU A 243 4.25 -19.13 4.39
CA LEU A 243 4.35 -19.79 5.69
C LEU A 243 3.00 -20.21 6.29
N GLU A 244 1.98 -20.43 5.44
CA GLU A 244 0.63 -20.82 5.83
C GLU A 244 -0.03 -19.84 6.84
N ARG A 245 0.41 -18.59 6.84
CA ARG A 245 -0.20 -17.55 7.66
C ARG A 245 -1.40 -16.96 6.95
N THR A 246 -2.50 -16.85 7.68
CA THR A 246 -3.68 -16.11 7.22
C THR A 246 -3.57 -14.66 7.70
N TYR A 247 -3.87 -13.72 6.82
CA TYR A 247 -3.90 -12.30 7.11
C TYR A 247 -5.32 -11.77 6.95
N LEU A 248 -5.74 -10.88 7.82
CA LEU A 248 -6.93 -10.06 7.64
C LEU A 248 -6.51 -8.80 6.90
N VAL A 249 -7.08 -8.59 5.72
CA VAL A 249 -6.83 -7.43 4.87
C VAL A 249 -8.07 -6.55 4.85
N TYR A 250 -7.87 -5.25 4.94
CA TYR A 250 -8.90 -4.24 4.73
C TYR A 250 -8.49 -3.29 3.61
N ALA A 251 -9.47 -2.62 3.03
CA ALA A 251 -9.22 -1.58 2.05
C ALA A 251 -10.15 -0.39 2.26
N LEU A 252 -9.64 0.78 1.89
CA LEU A 252 -10.35 2.04 1.84
C LEU A 252 -10.30 2.59 0.41
N ARG A 253 -11.40 3.16 -0.05
CA ARG A 253 -11.47 3.89 -1.29
C ARG A 253 -11.85 5.34 -1.00
N LEU A 254 -11.11 6.28 -1.58
CA LEU A 254 -11.39 7.70 -1.52
C LEU A 254 -11.56 8.21 -2.97
N THR A 255 -12.65 8.89 -3.25
CA THR A 255 -12.79 9.65 -4.51
C THR A 255 -12.27 11.06 -4.26
N ALA A 256 -11.26 11.48 -5.03
CA ALA A 256 -10.73 12.84 -4.95
C ALA A 256 -11.80 13.84 -5.41
N ALA A 257 -11.86 15.00 -4.76
CA ALA A 257 -12.79 16.04 -5.16
C ALA A 257 -12.56 16.43 -6.64
N ALA A 258 -13.65 16.64 -7.37
CA ALA A 258 -13.53 17.20 -8.71
C ALA A 258 -13.09 18.68 -8.60
N GLU A 259 -12.29 19.14 -9.55
CA GLU A 259 -12.07 20.59 -9.68
C GLU A 259 -13.35 21.25 -10.22
N ASP A 260 -13.84 22.29 -9.53
CA ASP A 260 -15.00 23.09 -9.94
C ASP A 260 -14.69 23.92 -11.22
#